data_c29888ef5fb31ba57b0a99bcf9766c1b
#
_entry.id   c29888ef5fb31ba57b0a99bcf9766c1b
#
_cell.length_a   1.000
_cell.length_b   1.000
_cell.length_c   1.000
_cell.angle_alpha   90.00
_cell.angle_beta   90.00
_cell.angle_gamma   90.00
#
_symmetry.space_group_name_H-M   'P 1'
#
loop_
_entity.id
_entity.type
_entity.pdbx_description
1 polymer ?
#
loop_
_entity_poly.entity_id
_entity_poly.type
_entity_poly.pdbx_seq_one_letter_code
_entity_poly.pdbx_strand_id
1 'polypeptide(L)' 'MKARVVVTLKSGILDPQGKAIEGALKSLGVEGVASVRQGKVFDVEFAGADASAAKAQLQAACELLANTVIENYRIELP' A
#
# COMPACT_ATOMS: atom_id res chain seq x y z
N MET A 1 -2.54 20.27 1.09
CA MET A 1 -2.60 19.09 1.99
C MET A 1 -2.14 17.86 1.23
N LYS A 2 -1.32 17.06 1.83
CA LYS A 2 -0.85 15.80 1.24
C LYS A 2 -1.57 14.62 1.89
N ALA A 3 -1.94 13.65 1.06
CA ALA A 3 -2.49 12.38 1.53
C ALA A 3 -1.71 11.23 0.90
N ARG A 4 -1.67 10.11 1.61
CA ARG A 4 -0.97 8.92 1.12
C ARG A 4 -1.92 7.74 1.11
N VAL A 5 -1.96 7.03 -0.02
CA VAL A 5 -2.70 5.78 -0.14
C VAL A 5 -1.69 4.64 -0.24
N VAL A 6 -1.78 3.69 0.66
CA VAL A 6 -0.93 2.50 0.67
C VAL A 6 -1.79 1.30 0.25
N VAL A 7 -1.37 0.60 -0.79
CA VAL A 7 -2.08 -0.56 -1.34
C VAL A 7 -1.21 -1.79 -1.19
N THR A 8 -1.75 -2.82 -0.54
CA THR A 8 -1.06 -4.11 -0.35
C THR A 8 -1.99 -5.26 -0.72
N LEU A 9 -1.41 -6.40 -1.07
CA LEU A 9 -2.18 -7.61 -1.33
C LEU A 9 -2.85 -8.11 -0.05
N LYS A 10 -4.06 -8.64 -0.17
CA LYS A 10 -4.76 -9.26 0.94
C LYS A 10 -4.00 -10.45 1.49
N SER A 11 -4.18 -10.70 2.78
CA SER A 11 -3.63 -11.89 3.43
C SER A 11 -4.10 -13.15 2.69
N GLY A 12 -3.18 -14.09 2.46
CA GLY A 12 -3.47 -15.32 1.73
C GLY A 12 -3.33 -15.24 0.22
N ILE A 13 -3.19 -14.03 -0.34
CA ILE A 13 -2.89 -13.86 -1.77
C ILE A 13 -1.39 -14.01 -1.97
N LEU A 14 -1.02 -14.80 -2.98
CA LEU A 14 0.38 -15.02 -3.32
C LEU A 14 1.04 -13.71 -3.78
N ASP A 15 2.15 -13.35 -3.14
CA ASP A 15 2.98 -12.20 -3.50
C ASP A 15 4.33 -12.70 -4.01
N PRO A 16 4.47 -12.97 -5.32
CA PRO A 16 5.72 -13.51 -5.85
C PRO A 16 6.89 -12.53 -5.74
N GLN A 17 6.62 -11.21 -5.79
CA GLN A 17 7.66 -10.20 -5.62
C GLN A 17 8.15 -10.15 -4.17
N GLY A 18 7.23 -10.20 -3.22
CA GLY A 18 7.58 -10.26 -1.80
C GLY A 18 8.38 -11.51 -1.46
N LYS A 19 8.02 -12.65 -2.02
CA LYS A 19 8.76 -13.90 -1.85
C LYS A 19 10.16 -13.83 -2.43
N ALA A 20 10.33 -13.24 -3.61
CA ALA A 20 11.64 -13.05 -4.23
C ALA A 20 12.53 -12.15 -3.39
N ILE A 21 12.00 -11.06 -2.85
CA ILE A 21 12.73 -10.14 -1.98
C ILE A 21 13.12 -10.84 -0.68
N GLU A 22 12.22 -11.63 -0.09
CA GLU A 22 12.49 -12.43 1.10
C GLU A 22 13.69 -13.35 0.89
N GLY A 23 13.71 -14.07 -0.24
CA GLY A 23 14.83 -14.94 -0.61
C GLY A 23 16.12 -14.17 -0.81
N ALA A 24 16.06 -13.01 -1.47
CA ALA A 24 17.23 -12.15 -1.70
C ALA A 24 17.82 -11.64 -0.39
N LEU A 25 16.99 -11.22 0.56
CA LEU A 25 17.44 -10.77 1.87
C LEU A 25 18.16 -11.88 2.64
N LYS A 26 17.62 -13.08 2.60
CA LYS A 26 18.29 -14.26 3.22
C LYS A 26 19.62 -14.53 2.58
N SER A 27 19.74 -14.44 1.25
CA SER A 27 20.99 -14.64 0.53
C SER A 27 22.04 -13.58 0.89
N LEU A 28 21.61 -12.37 1.25
CA LEU A 28 22.50 -11.30 1.68
C LEU A 28 22.88 -11.39 3.17
N GLY A 29 22.43 -12.42 3.89
CA GLY A 29 22.76 -12.61 5.28
C GLY A 29 21.87 -11.85 6.26
N VAL A 30 20.73 -11.32 5.81
CA VAL A 30 19.76 -10.69 6.69
C VAL A 30 19.02 -11.78 7.48
N GLU A 31 19.16 -11.76 8.80
CA GLU A 31 18.55 -12.74 9.68
C GLU A 31 17.24 -12.24 10.27
N GLY A 32 16.37 -13.16 10.66
CA GLY A 32 15.12 -12.84 11.36
C GLY A 32 13.99 -12.37 10.47
N VAL A 33 14.14 -12.46 9.15
CA VAL A 33 13.06 -12.09 8.22
C VAL A 33 12.03 -13.22 8.18
N ALA A 34 10.84 -12.94 8.72
CA ALA A 34 9.74 -13.91 8.70
C ALA A 34 8.94 -13.84 7.40
N SER A 35 8.71 -12.63 6.88
CA SER A 35 8.00 -12.44 5.62
C SER A 35 8.30 -11.07 5.05
N VAL A 36 8.09 -10.93 3.74
CA VAL A 36 8.19 -9.66 3.03
C VAL A 36 6.94 -9.52 2.16
N ARG A 37 6.33 -8.34 2.21
CA ARG A 37 5.19 -8.00 1.35
C ARG A 37 5.51 -6.73 0.60
N GLN A 38 5.18 -6.72 -0.67
CA GLN A 38 5.35 -5.54 -1.52
C GLN A 38 4.00 -4.88 -1.77
N GLY A 39 4.00 -3.58 -1.88
CA GLY A 39 2.80 -2.80 -2.15
C GLY A 39 3.10 -1.57 -2.98
N LYS A 40 2.09 -0.76 -3.18
CA LYS A 40 2.18 0.51 -3.91
C LYS A 40 1.84 1.66 -2.96
N VAL A 41 2.46 2.80 -3.20
CA VAL A 41 2.17 4.04 -2.47
C VAL A 41 1.81 5.11 -3.49
N PHE A 42 0.68 5.77 -3.26
CA PHE A 42 0.26 6.94 -4.03
C PHE A 42 0.29 8.17 -3.13
N ASP A 43 1.12 9.13 -3.46
CA ASP A 43 1.13 10.42 -2.78
C ASP A 43 0.26 11.38 -3.57
N VAL A 44 -0.79 11.87 -2.93
CA VAL A 44 -1.78 12.76 -3.56
C VAL A 44 -1.73 14.11 -2.88
N GLU A 45 -1.56 15.17 -3.66
CA GLU A 45 -1.55 16.53 -3.16
C GLU A 45 -2.85 17.23 -3.52
N PHE A 46 -3.54 17.76 -2.51
CA PHE A 46 -4.77 18.52 -2.69
C PHE A 46 -4.49 20.02 -2.55
N ALA A 47 -5.13 20.82 -3.39
CA ALA A 47 -5.01 22.27 -3.32
C ALA A 47 -5.68 22.86 -2.06
N GLY A 48 -6.67 22.17 -1.52
CA GLY A 48 -7.37 22.58 -0.31
C GLY A 48 -6.82 21.93 0.95
N ALA A 49 -7.40 22.29 2.09
CA ALA A 49 -7.00 21.79 3.41
C ALA A 49 -8.12 21.06 4.15
N ASP A 50 -9.22 20.72 3.48
CA ASP A 50 -10.34 20.00 4.10
C ASP A 50 -10.05 18.49 4.09
N ALA A 51 -9.58 17.99 5.24
CA ALA A 51 -9.24 16.57 5.40
C ALA A 51 -10.45 15.66 5.22
N SER A 52 -11.64 16.07 5.65
CA SER A 52 -12.85 15.24 5.51
C SER A 52 -13.26 15.07 4.06
N ALA A 53 -13.24 16.15 3.27
CA ALA A 53 -13.55 16.09 1.85
C ALA A 53 -12.50 15.28 1.08
N ALA A 54 -11.23 15.48 1.40
CA ALA A 54 -10.13 14.74 0.77
C ALA A 54 -10.25 13.24 1.05
N LYS A 55 -10.54 12.87 2.29
CA LYS A 55 -10.71 11.47 2.68
C LYS A 55 -11.87 10.82 1.92
N ALA A 56 -13.01 11.50 1.82
CA ALA A 56 -14.17 10.98 1.11
C ALA A 56 -13.88 10.78 -0.38
N GLN A 57 -13.21 11.74 -1.00
CA GLN A 57 -12.81 11.63 -2.41
C GLN A 57 -11.81 10.49 -2.64
N LEU A 58 -10.85 10.33 -1.73
CA LEU A 58 -9.87 9.24 -1.85
C LEU A 58 -10.50 7.88 -1.64
N GLN A 59 -11.46 7.74 -0.72
CA GLN A 59 -12.16 6.48 -0.54
C GLN A 59 -12.89 6.05 -1.80
N ALA A 60 -13.52 6.99 -2.50
CA ALA A 60 -14.16 6.70 -3.78
C ALA A 60 -13.12 6.36 -4.85
N ALA A 61 -11.98 7.05 -4.87
CA ALA A 61 -10.92 6.81 -5.85
C ALA A 61 -10.15 5.50 -5.60
N CYS A 62 -10.09 5.02 -4.37
CA CYS A 62 -9.36 3.79 -4.04
C CYS A 62 -9.87 2.56 -4.79
N GLU A 63 -11.13 2.55 -5.18
CA GLU A 63 -11.66 1.47 -6.03
C GLU A 63 -11.00 1.42 -7.40
N LEU A 64 -10.43 2.55 -7.85
CA LEU A 64 -9.66 2.62 -9.09
C LEU A 64 -8.17 2.38 -8.86
N LEU A 65 -7.64 2.81 -7.69
CA LEU A 65 -6.22 2.69 -7.36
C LEU A 65 -5.86 1.28 -6.91
N ALA A 66 -6.78 0.59 -6.26
CA ALA A 66 -6.59 -0.76 -5.75
C ALA A 66 -7.59 -1.72 -6.39
N ASN A 67 -7.15 -2.95 -6.66
CA ASN A 67 -8.07 -4.02 -7.02
C ASN A 67 -8.60 -4.63 -5.72
N THR A 68 -9.78 -4.21 -5.28
CA THR A 68 -10.34 -4.58 -3.99
C THR A 68 -10.69 -6.06 -3.85
N VAL A 69 -10.62 -6.83 -4.93
CA VAL A 69 -10.77 -8.29 -4.87
C VAL A 69 -9.53 -8.93 -4.24
N ILE A 70 -8.33 -8.43 -4.57
CA ILE A 70 -7.07 -9.01 -4.13
C ILE A 70 -6.21 -8.08 -3.29
N GLU A 71 -6.57 -6.79 -3.20
CA GLU A 71 -5.78 -5.77 -2.52
C GLU A 71 -6.58 -5.08 -1.43
N ASN A 72 -5.88 -4.68 -0.37
CA ASN A 72 -6.37 -3.75 0.64
C ASN A 72 -5.73 -2.40 0.41
N TYR A 73 -6.37 -1.35 0.92
CA TYR A 73 -5.78 -0.01 0.89
C TYR A 73 -5.91 0.66 2.25
N ARG A 74 -5.01 1.61 2.50
CA ARG A 74 -5.02 2.44 3.69
C ARG A 74 -4.79 3.89 3.27
N ILE A 75 -5.59 4.81 3.80
CA ILE A 75 -5.46 6.25 3.55
C ILE A 75 -4.81 6.87 4.79
N GLU A 76 -3.69 7.55 4.58
CA GLU A 76 -2.99 8.30 5.62
C GLU A 76 -3.14 9.78 5.33
N LEU A 77 -3.63 10.53 6.31
CA LEU A 77 -3.76 11.99 6.26
C LEU A 77 -2.82 12.62 7.29
N PRO A 78 -2.38 13.88 7.07
CA PRO A 78 -1.56 14.57 8.05
C PRO A 78 -2.29 14.85 9.35
#